data_4f7e28a68b7221433b754a5354c688a4
#
_entry.id   4f7e28a68b7221433b754a5354c688a4
#
_cell.length_a   1.000
_cell.length_b   1.000
_cell.length_c   1.000
_cell.angle_alpha   90.00
_cell.angle_beta   90.00
_cell.angle_gamma   90.00
#
_symmetry.space_group_name_H-M   'P 1'
#
loop_
_entity.id
_entity.type
_entity.pdbx_description
1 polymer ?
#
loop_
_entity_poly.entity_id
_entity_poly.type
_entity_poly.pdbx_seq_one_letter_code
_entity_poly.pdbx_strand_id
1 'polypeptide(L)'
;MKKLFTLALMCMLAICGYSQDPGTFDESFGTNGIATFNPSSRFDFIKAVVIQEDGKIITVGEGQTEGSNYAVFVARQNPDGTLDQTWGANGGISYFKADPMVYKNEAYDAKIGPDGMLYIAGHIYDSSNGDSKGFVLCLDENGFENVNYGTNGYAISEGGNGINYTGIAIDEHGRCIVSGYTQNDTDTLFVRRYNTAGLKDPSFGTNGTLKIAPHQSFSSYGYTVECVENNKLVVGGTRLDSIWGCTRATLYKVKNNGTLDTSFGTNGYVELNIGEGAEQLLDIQVDNEGNYLCAGHSWLDNEPYLRYETYVTRITKDGDIDTSFGVDGYARLEPLENGANDCYGITIAPDGQIFGAITAELWYDETLTAMRIYAFNLTADGQLNEDFAGTGYLPYGLEYPEIYLREVALQKDGKLVAGGYTYDGNINTEMLISRIYTSVEGEEIVEPAGVEIAAEAIDANNVKATFTPNAYTEEYHVGIISKEMFDQVGVGTFAQALQADGNPYTGVQELNFGALTPLTEYVVIATAKNAEGEWTNTTANVTTPDVEGYEEIMEAKFNVYPNPASAVVYIESAMDETAQVSIVDLTGRCVKQIETTGSVSAIAIDDINKGVYFIVIEQNANSMIQKLVVK
;
A
#
# COMPACT_ATOMS: atom_id res chain seq x y z
N MET A 1 -30.99 -44.48 -46.83
CA MET A 1 -31.12 -43.29 -45.97
C MET A 1 -30.35 -43.60 -44.69
N LYS A 2 -29.08 -43.21 -44.69
CA LYS A 2 -28.20 -43.39 -43.51
C LYS A 2 -28.13 -42.05 -42.80
N LYS A 3 -28.65 -41.97 -41.56
CA LYS A 3 -28.48 -40.82 -40.69
C LYS A 3 -27.09 -40.91 -40.09
N LEU A 4 -26.24 -39.95 -40.43
CA LEU A 4 -24.98 -39.68 -39.78
C LEU A 4 -25.30 -39.00 -38.43
N PHE A 5 -24.98 -39.67 -37.32
CA PHE A 5 -24.91 -39.07 -36.00
C PHE A 5 -23.50 -38.47 -35.88
N THR A 6 -23.41 -37.17 -35.88
CA THR A 6 -22.19 -36.46 -35.53
C THR A 6 -22.17 -36.33 -34.02
N LEU A 7 -21.34 -37.15 -33.38
CA LEU A 7 -21.04 -37.06 -31.95
C LEU A 7 -20.08 -35.89 -31.77
N ALA A 8 -20.59 -34.77 -31.29
CA ALA A 8 -19.76 -33.68 -30.82
C ALA A 8 -19.16 -34.12 -29.48
N LEU A 9 -17.88 -34.47 -29.52
CA LEU A 9 -17.07 -34.70 -28.32
C LEU A 9 -16.77 -33.31 -27.73
N MET A 10 -17.60 -32.85 -26.80
CA MET A 10 -17.23 -31.77 -25.90
C MET A 10 -16.11 -32.32 -25.01
N CYS A 11 -14.88 -32.02 -25.33
CA CYS A 11 -13.81 -32.01 -24.35
C CYS A 11 -14.14 -30.93 -23.30
N MET A 12 -14.83 -31.32 -22.24
CA MET A 12 -14.66 -30.63 -20.97
C MET A 12 -13.19 -30.83 -20.60
N LEU A 13 -12.37 -29.83 -20.84
CA LEU A 13 -11.18 -29.62 -20.06
C LEU A 13 -11.68 -29.35 -18.63
N ALA A 14 -11.81 -30.42 -17.86
CA ALA A 14 -11.72 -30.30 -16.43
C ALA A 14 -10.32 -29.69 -16.21
N ILE A 15 -10.25 -28.40 -15.97
CA ILE A 15 -9.13 -27.82 -15.25
C ILE A 15 -9.23 -28.51 -13.89
N CYS A 16 -8.55 -29.65 -13.73
CA CYS A 16 -8.15 -30.08 -12.41
C CYS A 16 -7.28 -28.94 -11.91
N GLY A 17 -7.86 -28.04 -11.10
CA GLY A 17 -7.07 -27.21 -10.23
C GLY A 17 -6.17 -28.20 -9.48
N TYR A 18 -4.90 -28.27 -9.82
CA TYR A 18 -3.92 -28.81 -8.93
C TYR A 18 -4.01 -27.94 -7.71
N SER A 19 -4.60 -28.44 -6.63
CA SER A 19 -4.36 -27.91 -5.30
C SER A 19 -2.85 -27.94 -5.16
N GLN A 20 -2.22 -26.78 -5.20
CA GLN A 20 -0.78 -26.72 -4.95
C GLN A 20 -0.59 -27.01 -3.46
N ASP A 21 0.43 -27.79 -3.15
CA ASP A 21 0.64 -28.26 -1.79
C ASP A 21 1.02 -27.06 -0.90
N PRO A 22 0.43 -26.92 0.30
CA PRO A 22 0.79 -25.88 1.25
C PRO A 22 2.29 -25.90 1.56
N GLY A 23 2.91 -24.73 1.63
CA GLY A 23 4.36 -24.63 1.83
C GLY A 23 5.17 -24.90 0.55
N THR A 24 4.60 -24.63 -0.63
CA THR A 24 5.32 -24.58 -1.90
C THR A 24 5.30 -23.16 -2.45
N PHE A 25 6.32 -22.79 -3.22
CA PHE A 25 6.35 -21.48 -3.89
C PHE A 25 5.31 -21.42 -5.00
N ASP A 26 4.66 -20.27 -5.15
CA ASP A 26 3.76 -19.99 -6.26
C ASP A 26 4.58 -19.65 -7.51
N GLU A 27 4.78 -20.64 -8.40
CA GLU A 27 5.59 -20.49 -9.62
C GLU A 27 5.08 -19.40 -10.58
N SER A 28 3.83 -18.94 -10.44
CA SER A 28 3.28 -17.83 -11.22
C SER A 28 3.77 -16.45 -10.77
N PHE A 29 4.43 -16.38 -9.60
CA PHE A 29 4.96 -15.15 -9.03
C PHE A 29 6.45 -15.00 -9.33
N GLY A 30 6.83 -13.93 -10.00
CA GLY A 30 8.22 -13.65 -10.35
C GLY A 30 8.89 -14.77 -11.13
N THR A 31 9.97 -15.31 -10.60
CA THR A 31 10.67 -16.47 -11.15
C THR A 31 10.66 -17.59 -10.11
N ASN A 32 9.93 -18.66 -10.38
CA ASN A 32 9.78 -19.79 -9.46
C ASN A 32 9.30 -19.37 -8.06
N GLY A 33 8.34 -18.44 -7.98
CA GLY A 33 7.74 -17.97 -6.74
C GLY A 33 8.53 -16.87 -6.01
N ILE A 34 9.58 -16.35 -6.63
CA ILE A 34 10.45 -15.30 -6.07
C ILE A 34 10.59 -14.16 -7.07
N ALA A 35 10.30 -12.94 -6.64
CA ALA A 35 10.60 -11.71 -7.35
C ALA A 35 11.76 -10.99 -6.67
N THR A 36 12.75 -10.57 -7.46
CA THR A 36 13.84 -9.74 -6.98
C THR A 36 13.84 -8.41 -7.71
N PHE A 37 14.20 -7.35 -7.02
CA PHE A 37 14.39 -6.03 -7.60
C PHE A 37 15.45 -5.26 -6.82
N ASN A 38 16.03 -4.29 -7.47
CA ASN A 38 17.09 -3.49 -6.87
C ASN A 38 16.71 -2.00 -6.97
N PRO A 39 16.20 -1.39 -5.88
CA PRO A 39 15.84 0.02 -5.88
C PRO A 39 17.03 0.94 -6.14
N SER A 40 18.18 0.65 -5.56
CA SER A 40 19.41 1.41 -5.77
C SER A 40 20.53 0.53 -6.33
N SER A 41 21.66 1.11 -6.67
CA SER A 41 22.84 0.34 -7.08
C SER A 41 23.75 -0.03 -5.89
N ARG A 42 23.19 -0.01 -4.66
CA ARG A 42 23.95 -0.18 -3.42
C ARG A 42 23.16 -0.97 -2.38
N PHE A 43 23.25 -0.57 -1.11
CA PHE A 43 22.59 -1.23 0.00
C PHE A 43 21.12 -0.80 0.08
N ASP A 44 20.23 -1.77 0.00
CA ASP A 44 18.80 -1.63 0.13
C ASP A 44 18.28 -2.70 1.10
N PHE A 45 17.33 -2.33 1.98
CA PHE A 45 16.83 -3.23 3.02
C PHE A 45 15.30 -3.09 3.13
N ILE A 46 14.56 -4.18 2.93
CA ILE A 46 13.12 -4.23 3.25
C ILE A 46 12.94 -4.24 4.77
N LYS A 47 11.97 -3.49 5.24
CA LYS A 47 11.56 -3.39 6.65
C LYS A 47 10.11 -3.79 6.86
N ALA A 48 9.22 -3.47 5.91
CA ALA A 48 7.81 -3.80 6.00
C ALA A 48 7.25 -4.24 4.64
N VAL A 49 6.24 -5.11 4.68
CA VAL A 49 5.43 -5.56 3.55
C VAL A 49 3.96 -5.33 3.87
N VAL A 50 3.24 -4.67 2.98
CA VAL A 50 1.81 -4.37 3.16
C VAL A 50 1.05 -4.82 1.92
N ILE A 51 -0.09 -5.47 2.10
CA ILE A 51 -0.96 -5.92 1.01
C ILE A 51 -2.11 -4.93 0.85
N GLN A 52 -2.33 -4.45 -0.37
CA GLN A 52 -3.48 -3.62 -0.71
C GLN A 52 -4.73 -4.49 -0.94
N GLU A 53 -5.91 -3.86 -0.88
CA GLU A 53 -7.20 -4.53 -1.12
C GLU A 53 -7.28 -5.23 -2.48
N ASP A 54 -6.61 -4.70 -3.49
CA ASP A 54 -6.51 -5.24 -4.85
C ASP A 54 -5.42 -6.32 -5.03
N GLY A 55 -4.81 -6.78 -3.93
CA GLY A 55 -3.77 -7.80 -3.91
C GLY A 55 -2.38 -7.30 -4.30
N LYS A 56 -2.20 -6.01 -4.63
CA LYS A 56 -0.88 -5.44 -4.86
C LYS A 56 -0.05 -5.43 -3.59
N ILE A 57 1.25 -5.54 -3.76
CA ILE A 57 2.19 -5.64 -2.65
C ILE A 57 2.97 -4.33 -2.57
N ILE A 58 2.96 -3.70 -1.40
CA ILE A 58 3.82 -2.55 -1.12
C ILE A 58 4.96 -3.00 -0.23
N THR A 59 6.19 -2.72 -0.64
CA THR A 59 7.39 -2.92 0.16
C THR A 59 7.98 -1.58 0.57
N VAL A 60 8.31 -1.48 1.84
CA VAL A 60 8.89 -0.27 2.43
C VAL A 60 10.23 -0.61 3.05
N GLY A 61 11.18 0.29 2.89
CA GLY A 61 12.50 0.08 3.46
C GLY A 61 13.40 1.30 3.36
N GLU A 62 14.69 1.05 3.45
CA GLU A 62 15.72 2.07 3.28
C GLU A 62 16.67 1.67 2.14
N GLY A 63 17.11 2.65 1.37
CA GLY A 63 18.04 2.46 0.27
C GLY A 63 19.10 3.53 0.21
N GLN A 64 20.32 3.13 -0.16
CA GLN A 64 21.43 4.05 -0.28
C GLN A 64 21.39 4.79 -1.63
N THR A 65 21.10 6.09 -1.58
CA THR A 65 21.08 6.98 -2.74
C THR A 65 22.48 7.47 -3.12
N GLU A 66 22.60 8.20 -4.24
CA GLU A 66 23.85 8.87 -4.61
C GLU A 66 24.42 9.72 -3.46
N GLY A 67 25.73 9.69 -3.26
CA GLY A 67 26.40 10.39 -2.17
C GLY A 67 26.45 9.63 -0.84
N SER A 68 26.06 8.36 -0.82
CA SER A 68 26.09 7.46 0.36
C SER A 68 25.05 7.79 1.45
N ASN A 69 24.07 8.65 1.19
CA ASN A 69 22.99 8.92 2.11
C ASN A 69 21.84 7.91 1.93
N TYR A 70 21.15 7.57 3.01
CA TYR A 70 19.99 6.69 2.97
C TYR A 70 18.69 7.49 2.84
N ALA A 71 17.77 6.93 2.07
CA ALA A 71 16.41 7.41 1.92
C ALA A 71 15.43 6.27 2.20
N VAL A 72 14.22 6.61 2.62
CA VAL A 72 13.11 5.65 2.59
C VAL A 72 12.80 5.33 1.13
N PHE A 73 12.79 4.07 0.75
CA PHE A 73 12.20 3.65 -0.51
C PHE A 73 10.83 3.01 -0.26
N VAL A 74 9.95 3.18 -1.22
CA VAL A 74 8.68 2.47 -1.29
C VAL A 74 8.54 1.93 -2.69
N ALA A 75 8.26 0.63 -2.82
CA ALA A 75 8.00 0.01 -4.10
C ALA A 75 6.64 -0.68 -4.09
N ARG A 76 5.91 -0.62 -5.22
CA ARG A 76 4.68 -1.37 -5.41
C ARG A 76 4.85 -2.41 -6.48
N GLN A 77 4.44 -3.63 -6.18
CA GLN A 77 4.42 -4.76 -7.09
C GLN A 77 2.96 -5.16 -7.40
N ASN A 78 2.75 -5.62 -8.62
CA ASN A 78 1.53 -6.28 -9.04
C ASN A 78 1.39 -7.65 -8.35
N PRO A 79 0.20 -8.28 -8.37
CA PRO A 79 0.01 -9.60 -7.78
C PRO A 79 0.90 -10.71 -8.37
N ASP A 80 1.49 -10.51 -9.55
CA ASP A 80 2.45 -11.43 -10.18
C ASP A 80 3.92 -11.19 -9.77
N GLY A 81 4.18 -10.22 -8.91
CA GLY A 81 5.52 -9.84 -8.44
C GLY A 81 6.27 -8.84 -9.33
N THR A 82 5.72 -8.44 -10.47
CA THR A 82 6.32 -7.40 -11.30
C THR A 82 6.13 -6.02 -10.68
N LEU A 83 7.06 -5.08 -10.92
CA LEU A 83 6.88 -3.70 -10.47
C LEU A 83 5.70 -3.04 -11.18
N ASP A 84 4.86 -2.35 -10.42
CA ASP A 84 3.74 -1.57 -10.98
C ASP A 84 4.26 -0.26 -11.58
N GLN A 85 4.51 -0.27 -12.89
CA GLN A 85 5.08 0.86 -13.61
C GLN A 85 4.19 2.13 -13.59
N THR A 86 2.94 2.02 -13.16
CA THR A 86 1.98 3.14 -13.11
C THR A 86 2.00 3.88 -11.78
N TRP A 87 2.74 3.37 -10.77
CA TRP A 87 2.75 3.88 -9.41
C TRP A 87 4.04 4.62 -9.07
N GLY A 88 3.91 5.68 -8.28
CA GLY A 88 5.04 6.44 -7.79
C GLY A 88 5.78 7.23 -8.87
N ALA A 89 6.92 7.79 -8.49
CA ALA A 89 7.66 8.70 -9.36
C ALA A 89 8.54 8.01 -10.42
N ASN A 90 8.97 6.76 -10.19
CA ASN A 90 9.97 6.09 -11.01
C ASN A 90 9.57 4.66 -11.37
N GLY A 91 8.38 4.49 -11.96
CA GLY A 91 7.95 3.18 -12.47
C GLY A 91 7.85 2.11 -11.39
N GLY A 92 7.07 2.36 -10.36
CA GLY A 92 6.82 1.44 -9.25
C GLY A 92 7.72 1.63 -8.05
N ILE A 93 8.71 2.54 -8.08
CA ILE A 93 9.61 2.84 -6.97
C ILE A 93 9.65 4.34 -6.71
N SER A 94 9.59 4.73 -5.45
CA SER A 94 9.75 6.13 -5.00
C SER A 94 10.71 6.22 -3.84
N TYR A 95 11.40 7.36 -3.72
CA TYR A 95 12.35 7.66 -2.65
C TYR A 95 11.92 8.91 -1.89
N PHE A 96 11.99 8.84 -0.57
CA PHE A 96 11.52 9.89 0.31
C PHE A 96 12.58 10.25 1.34
N LYS A 97 12.73 11.55 1.62
CA LYS A 97 13.65 12.09 2.61
C LYS A 97 12.93 13.11 3.46
N ALA A 98 12.64 12.77 4.69
CA ALA A 98 12.06 13.70 5.66
C ALA A 98 13.02 14.88 5.96
N ASP A 99 14.32 14.64 5.88
CA ASP A 99 15.36 15.66 5.84
C ASP A 99 16.43 15.28 4.81
N PRO A 100 16.53 16.00 3.67
CA PRO A 100 17.48 15.68 2.62
C PRO A 100 18.94 16.01 2.98
N MET A 101 19.18 16.74 4.07
CA MET A 101 20.52 17.19 4.48
C MET A 101 21.22 16.21 5.41
N VAL A 102 20.49 15.23 5.96
CA VAL A 102 21.05 14.28 6.90
C VAL A 102 21.49 12.98 6.24
N TYR A 103 22.34 12.23 6.96
CA TYR A 103 22.92 10.99 6.46
C TYR A 103 21.89 9.87 6.27
N LYS A 104 20.96 9.69 7.24
CA LYS A 104 19.99 8.61 7.20
C LYS A 104 18.55 9.08 7.37
N ASN A 105 17.68 8.60 6.49
CA ASN A 105 16.24 8.58 6.63
C ASN A 105 15.81 7.10 6.56
N GLU A 106 15.48 6.49 7.67
CA GLU A 106 15.21 5.06 7.82
C GLU A 106 13.74 4.81 8.12
N ALA A 107 13.11 3.89 7.38
CA ALA A 107 11.80 3.35 7.69
C ALA A 107 11.93 2.10 8.56
N TYR A 108 10.93 1.81 9.39
CA TYR A 108 10.87 0.63 10.23
C TYR A 108 9.60 -0.18 10.07
N ASP A 109 8.46 0.48 9.92
CA ASP A 109 7.17 -0.17 9.83
C ASP A 109 6.19 0.66 9.00
N ALA A 110 5.18 0.02 8.42
CA ALA A 110 4.18 0.66 7.57
C ALA A 110 2.81 0.00 7.69
N LYS A 111 1.75 0.80 7.62
CA LYS A 111 0.36 0.33 7.61
C LYS A 111 -0.48 1.15 6.63
N ILE A 112 -1.48 0.51 6.03
CA ILE A 112 -2.52 1.20 5.26
C ILE A 112 -3.63 1.62 6.23
N GLY A 113 -4.02 2.88 6.19
CA GLY A 113 -5.15 3.40 6.97
C GLY A 113 -6.51 3.09 6.34
N PRO A 114 -7.60 3.28 7.10
CA PRO A 114 -8.97 3.11 6.59
C PRO A 114 -9.34 4.11 5.47
N ASP A 115 -8.51 5.11 5.26
CA ASP A 115 -8.59 6.09 4.19
C ASP A 115 -7.83 5.68 2.92
N GLY A 116 -7.23 4.48 2.90
CA GLY A 116 -6.42 3.96 1.81
C GLY A 116 -5.00 4.55 1.71
N MET A 117 -4.64 5.50 2.60
CA MET A 117 -3.30 6.08 2.63
C MET A 117 -2.29 5.13 3.25
N LEU A 118 -1.06 5.18 2.78
CA LEU A 118 0.06 4.45 3.37
C LEU A 118 0.77 5.33 4.39
N TYR A 119 0.89 4.84 5.61
CA TYR A 119 1.59 5.50 6.71
C TYR A 119 2.86 4.72 7.04
N ILE A 120 3.99 5.41 7.12
CA ILE A 120 5.32 4.83 7.33
C ILE A 120 5.96 5.48 8.53
N ALA A 121 6.34 4.69 9.53
CA ALA A 121 7.10 5.15 10.68
C ALA A 121 8.60 4.95 10.47
N GLY A 122 9.37 5.90 10.97
CA GLY A 122 10.82 5.83 10.86
C GLY A 122 11.53 6.92 11.65
N HIS A 123 12.81 7.07 11.42
CA HIS A 123 13.58 8.15 11.99
C HIS A 123 14.62 8.75 11.03
N ILE A 124 14.95 9.98 11.30
CA ILE A 124 16.04 10.73 10.69
C ILE A 124 17.24 10.63 11.63
N TYR A 125 18.42 10.30 11.14
CA TYR A 125 19.66 10.32 11.91
C TYR A 125 20.67 11.30 11.32
N ASP A 126 21.03 12.31 12.11
CA ASP A 126 22.05 13.30 11.78
C ASP A 126 23.40 12.89 12.38
N SER A 127 24.27 12.32 11.55
CA SER A 127 25.60 11.88 11.98
C SER A 127 26.53 13.01 12.43
N SER A 128 26.20 14.28 12.11
CA SER A 128 27.04 15.43 12.48
C SER A 128 26.96 15.78 13.96
N ASN A 129 25.85 15.48 14.60
CA ASN A 129 25.58 15.76 16.02
C ASN A 129 25.09 14.55 16.81
N GLY A 130 24.85 13.39 16.14
CA GLY A 130 24.34 12.17 16.78
C GLY A 130 22.86 12.24 17.17
N ASP A 131 22.10 13.20 16.62
CA ASP A 131 20.68 13.38 16.94
C ASP A 131 19.78 12.55 16.02
N SER A 132 18.67 12.02 16.57
CA SER A 132 17.63 11.40 15.76
C SER A 132 16.25 11.97 16.08
N LYS A 133 15.39 12.02 15.06
CA LYS A 133 14.00 12.47 15.13
C LYS A 133 13.10 11.45 14.45
N GLY A 134 12.08 11.01 15.15
CA GLY A 134 11.05 10.16 14.57
C GLY A 134 10.21 10.94 13.55
N PHE A 135 9.79 10.27 12.49
CA PHE A 135 8.82 10.79 11.53
C PHE A 135 7.72 9.78 11.23
N VAL A 136 6.57 10.28 10.81
CA VAL A 136 5.57 9.53 10.05
C VAL A 136 5.45 10.18 8.68
N LEU A 137 5.63 9.39 7.62
CA LEU A 137 5.37 9.77 6.24
C LEU A 137 4.00 9.21 5.85
N CYS A 138 3.15 10.04 5.23
CA CYS A 138 1.86 9.64 4.68
C CYS A 138 1.88 9.79 3.16
N LEU A 139 1.62 8.68 2.44
CA LEU A 139 1.52 8.65 0.99
C LEU A 139 0.07 8.40 0.56
N ASP A 140 -0.31 8.98 -0.56
CA ASP A 140 -1.60 8.72 -1.20
C ASP A 140 -1.61 7.37 -1.93
N GLU A 141 -2.75 6.98 -2.49
CA GLU A 141 -2.95 5.74 -3.24
C GLU A 141 -2.04 5.60 -4.47
N ASN A 142 -1.52 6.73 -4.98
CA ASN A 142 -0.64 6.79 -6.13
C ASN A 142 0.85 6.79 -5.75
N GLY A 143 1.17 6.79 -4.44
CA GLY A 143 2.54 6.76 -3.93
C GLY A 143 3.23 8.11 -3.87
N PHE A 144 2.47 9.20 -3.77
CA PHE A 144 3.00 10.56 -3.56
C PHE A 144 2.72 11.05 -2.15
N GLU A 145 3.54 11.99 -1.66
CA GLU A 145 3.34 12.58 -0.35
C GLU A 145 1.96 13.25 -0.23
N ASN A 146 1.17 12.83 0.76
CA ASN A 146 -0.08 13.50 1.09
C ASN A 146 0.22 14.87 1.72
N VAL A 147 0.23 15.92 0.92
CA VAL A 147 0.57 17.30 1.34
C VAL A 147 -0.32 17.86 2.45
N ASN A 148 -1.48 17.23 2.70
CA ASN A 148 -2.40 17.65 3.76
C ASN A 148 -2.07 17.00 5.12
N TYR A 149 -1.11 16.05 5.16
CA TYR A 149 -0.67 15.41 6.39
C TYR A 149 0.60 16.09 6.92
N GLY A 150 0.56 16.58 8.14
CA GLY A 150 1.70 17.24 8.80
C GLY A 150 2.24 18.43 7.99
N THR A 151 3.51 18.35 7.64
CA THR A 151 4.16 19.32 6.76
C THR A 151 4.64 18.60 5.51
N ASN A 152 3.99 18.84 4.37
CA ASN A 152 4.31 18.19 3.09
C ASN A 152 4.38 16.66 3.18
N GLY A 153 3.40 16.02 3.83
CA GLY A 153 3.33 14.57 3.97
C GLY A 153 4.03 14.01 5.22
N TYR A 154 4.68 14.84 6.02
CA TYR A 154 5.46 14.38 7.18
C TYR A 154 4.97 14.94 8.51
N ALA A 155 4.83 14.07 9.50
CA ALA A 155 4.74 14.43 10.90
C ALA A 155 6.07 14.12 11.59
N ILE A 156 6.91 15.12 11.80
CA ILE A 156 8.24 14.99 12.41
C ILE A 156 8.15 15.28 13.91
N SER A 157 8.85 14.48 14.73
CA SER A 157 8.86 14.69 16.17
C SER A 157 9.51 16.03 16.54
N GLU A 158 8.84 16.76 17.45
CA GLU A 158 9.42 17.97 18.06
C GLU A 158 10.33 17.60 19.23
N GLY A 159 11.35 18.38 19.46
CA GLY A 159 12.31 18.22 20.56
C GLY A 159 13.44 17.29 20.16
N GLY A 160 14.66 17.75 20.28
CA GLY A 160 15.86 17.02 19.93
C GLY A 160 16.11 15.83 20.86
N ASN A 161 17.02 15.01 20.41
CA ASN A 161 17.78 13.97 21.07
C ASN A 161 17.13 12.59 21.11
N GLY A 162 17.40 11.86 20.03
CA GLY A 162 17.34 10.41 20.09
C GLY A 162 15.92 9.81 20.03
N ILE A 163 14.98 10.41 19.29
CA ILE A 163 13.63 9.83 19.13
C ILE A 163 13.61 8.90 17.92
N ASN A 164 13.34 7.62 18.16
CA ASN A 164 13.21 6.60 17.12
C ASN A 164 11.79 6.03 17.12
N TYR A 165 11.11 6.04 15.96
CA TYR A 165 9.84 5.33 15.75
C TYR A 165 10.13 3.99 15.11
N THR A 166 9.59 2.92 15.69
CA THR A 166 9.91 1.53 15.32
C THR A 166 8.68 0.72 14.97
N GLY A 167 7.50 1.11 15.43
CA GLY A 167 6.24 0.48 15.10
C GLY A 167 5.15 1.51 14.83
N ILE A 168 4.16 1.15 14.00
CA ILE A 168 3.03 2.00 13.62
C ILE A 168 1.72 1.21 13.62
N ALA A 169 0.65 1.83 14.07
CA ALA A 169 -0.72 1.36 13.93
C ALA A 169 -1.63 2.52 13.53
N ILE A 170 -2.70 2.20 12.81
CA ILE A 170 -3.75 3.18 12.44
C ILE A 170 -5.05 2.71 13.05
N ASP A 171 -5.71 3.58 13.81
CA ASP A 171 -6.98 3.22 14.44
C ASP A 171 -8.19 3.42 13.49
N GLU A 172 -9.37 2.94 13.91
CA GLU A 172 -10.60 3.02 13.14
C GLU A 172 -11.04 4.44 12.77
N HIS A 173 -10.44 5.47 13.41
CA HIS A 173 -10.68 6.88 13.10
C HIS A 173 -9.61 7.49 12.19
N GLY A 174 -8.66 6.69 11.68
CA GLY A 174 -7.55 7.14 10.85
C GLY A 174 -6.47 7.90 11.62
N ARG A 175 -6.43 7.77 12.95
CA ARG A 175 -5.37 8.38 13.76
C ARG A 175 -4.14 7.46 13.74
N CYS A 176 -2.98 8.06 13.55
CA CYS A 176 -1.73 7.33 13.51
C CYS A 176 -1.11 7.23 14.92
N ILE A 177 -0.77 6.02 15.32
CA ILE A 177 -0.10 5.71 16.57
C ILE A 177 1.28 5.15 16.26
N VAL A 178 2.32 5.67 16.92
CA VAL A 178 3.67 5.14 16.82
C VAL A 178 4.20 4.71 18.16
N SER A 179 4.91 3.60 18.20
CA SER A 179 5.74 3.17 19.31
C SER A 179 7.22 3.44 19.02
N GLY A 180 8.02 3.47 20.05
CA GLY A 180 9.45 3.67 19.89
C GLY A 180 10.16 3.92 21.20
N TYR A 181 11.38 4.43 21.10
CA TYR A 181 12.21 4.73 22.27
C TYR A 181 13.03 6.01 22.07
N THR A 182 13.47 6.56 23.19
CA THR A 182 14.40 7.71 23.20
C THR A 182 15.81 7.21 23.46
N GLN A 183 16.79 7.70 22.68
CA GLN A 183 18.21 7.46 22.95
C GLN A 183 18.75 8.56 23.87
N ASN A 184 18.75 8.30 25.17
CA ASN A 184 19.32 9.17 26.22
C ASN A 184 20.11 8.31 27.18
N ASP A 185 20.57 8.88 28.30
CA ASP A 185 21.25 8.14 29.36
C ASP A 185 20.42 6.94 29.90
N THR A 186 19.11 6.96 29.69
CA THR A 186 18.17 5.89 30.00
C THR A 186 17.10 5.85 28.92
N ASP A 187 17.19 4.89 28.00
CA ASP A 187 16.23 4.74 26.92
C ASP A 187 14.82 4.49 27.45
N THR A 188 13.87 5.24 26.94
CA THR A 188 12.49 5.21 27.44
C THR A 188 11.55 4.84 26.31
N LEU A 189 10.80 3.75 26.50
CA LEU A 189 9.70 3.38 25.63
C LEU A 189 8.62 4.46 25.68
N PHE A 190 8.11 4.85 24.52
CA PHE A 190 6.98 5.75 24.43
C PHE A 190 5.99 5.30 23.37
N VAL A 191 4.75 5.81 23.50
CA VAL A 191 3.70 5.71 22.49
C VAL A 191 3.22 7.12 22.19
N ARG A 192 3.10 7.48 20.91
CA ARG A 192 2.63 8.79 20.48
C ARG A 192 1.48 8.64 19.50
N ARG A 193 0.47 9.50 19.63
CA ARG A 193 -0.65 9.55 18.71
C ARG A 193 -0.69 10.86 17.95
N TYR A 194 -0.90 10.75 16.65
CA TYR A 194 -1.18 11.84 15.73
C TYR A 194 -2.64 11.76 15.25
N ASN A 195 -3.28 12.89 15.04
CA ASN A 195 -4.58 12.95 14.41
C ASN A 195 -4.48 12.76 12.89
N THR A 196 -5.60 12.71 12.18
CA THR A 196 -5.68 12.53 10.73
C THR A 196 -4.98 13.61 9.91
N ALA A 197 -4.67 14.76 10.51
CA ALA A 197 -3.89 15.82 9.90
C ALA A 197 -2.38 15.77 10.22
N GLY A 198 -1.89 14.70 10.86
CA GLY A 198 -0.47 14.56 11.23
C GLY A 198 -0.03 15.44 12.40
N LEU A 199 -0.96 16.00 13.15
CA LEU A 199 -0.66 16.80 14.34
C LEU A 199 -0.76 15.94 15.60
N LYS A 200 0.11 16.16 16.59
CA LYS A 200 0.03 15.44 17.87
C LYS A 200 -1.37 15.59 18.48
N ASP A 201 -1.96 14.47 18.87
CA ASP A 201 -3.29 14.46 19.48
C ASP A 201 -3.21 14.76 20.99
N PRO A 202 -3.57 15.96 21.46
CA PRO A 202 -3.41 16.34 22.86
C PRO A 202 -4.32 15.58 23.81
N SER A 203 -5.30 14.83 23.31
CA SER A 203 -6.19 13.99 24.11
C SER A 203 -5.54 12.66 24.51
N PHE A 204 -4.35 12.34 24.01
CA PHE A 204 -3.62 11.12 24.30
C PHE A 204 -2.43 11.39 25.21
N GLY A 205 -2.39 10.75 26.37
CA GLY A 205 -1.31 10.85 27.33
C GLY A 205 -1.03 12.28 27.79
N THR A 206 0.23 12.65 27.78
CA THR A 206 0.66 14.03 28.04
C THR A 206 1.10 14.68 26.71
N ASN A 207 0.33 15.62 26.19
CA ASN A 207 0.63 16.30 24.93
C ASN A 207 0.83 15.34 23.73
N GLY A 208 -0.04 14.34 23.60
CA GLY A 208 0.00 13.36 22.51
C GLY A 208 0.98 12.20 22.75
N THR A 209 1.53 12.06 23.93
CA THR A 209 2.56 11.05 24.20
C THR A 209 2.36 10.40 25.57
N LEU A 210 2.38 9.07 25.60
CA LEU A 210 2.60 8.26 26.80
C LEU A 210 4.08 7.90 26.85
N LYS A 211 4.74 8.16 27.96
CA LYS A 211 6.07 7.62 28.27
C LYS A 211 5.93 6.51 29.30
N ILE A 212 6.46 5.35 29.00
CA ILE A 212 6.52 4.23 29.93
C ILE A 212 7.90 4.27 30.58
N ALA A 213 7.94 4.82 31.78
CA ALA A 213 9.19 5.01 32.49
C ALA A 213 9.89 3.67 32.73
N PRO A 214 11.20 3.60 32.54
CA PRO A 214 11.97 2.41 32.87
C PRO A 214 11.89 2.11 34.36
N HIS A 215 11.84 0.83 34.69
CA HIS A 215 11.88 0.42 36.07
C HIS A 215 13.29 0.61 36.64
N GLN A 216 13.44 1.40 37.70
CA GLN A 216 14.71 1.59 38.43
C GLN A 216 15.91 2.09 37.59
N SER A 217 15.70 2.99 36.63
CA SER A 217 16.75 3.56 35.78
C SER A 217 17.34 2.61 34.71
N PHE A 218 16.59 1.59 34.29
CA PHE A 218 16.98 0.70 33.20
C PHE A 218 16.25 1.03 31.90
N SER A 219 16.92 0.78 30.76
CA SER A 219 16.39 1.07 29.43
C SER A 219 15.16 0.22 29.08
N SER A 220 14.24 0.81 28.32
CA SER A 220 13.07 0.14 27.73
C SER A 220 12.92 0.56 26.27
N TYR A 221 12.71 -0.40 25.39
CA TYR A 221 12.57 -0.19 23.94
C TYR A 221 11.18 -0.63 23.50
N GLY A 222 10.49 0.18 22.71
CA GLY A 222 9.29 -0.22 22.00
C GLY A 222 9.65 -0.65 20.58
N TYR A 223 9.11 -1.76 20.10
CA TYR A 223 9.36 -2.26 18.75
C TYR A 223 8.11 -2.28 17.90
N THR A 224 6.98 -2.65 18.46
CA THR A 224 5.72 -2.82 17.73
C THR A 224 4.53 -2.25 18.49
N VAL A 225 3.46 -1.90 17.79
CA VAL A 225 2.20 -1.44 18.38
C VAL A 225 1.03 -1.88 17.48
N GLU A 226 -0.05 -2.36 18.11
CA GLU A 226 -1.28 -2.70 17.42
C GLU A 226 -2.50 -2.05 18.09
N CYS A 227 -3.47 -1.66 17.25
CA CYS A 227 -4.76 -1.19 17.69
C CYS A 227 -5.67 -2.37 18.03
N VAL A 228 -6.33 -2.30 19.17
CA VAL A 228 -7.27 -3.33 19.63
C VAL A 228 -8.62 -2.70 19.93
N GLU A 229 -9.57 -3.54 20.37
CA GLU A 229 -10.96 -3.12 20.63
C GLU A 229 -11.08 -1.80 21.42
N ASN A 230 -12.04 -0.98 21.08
CA ASN A 230 -12.32 0.32 21.71
C ASN A 230 -11.15 1.33 21.58
N ASN A 231 -10.36 1.24 20.52
CA ASN A 231 -9.17 2.07 20.29
C ASN A 231 -8.17 2.03 21.44
N LYS A 232 -8.10 0.92 22.17
CA LYS A 232 -6.99 0.60 23.04
C LYS A 232 -5.82 0.13 22.19
N LEU A 233 -4.65 0.07 22.79
CA LEU A 233 -3.43 -0.35 22.11
C LEU A 233 -2.76 -1.47 22.92
N VAL A 234 -2.08 -2.34 22.20
CA VAL A 234 -1.03 -3.19 22.78
C VAL A 234 0.31 -2.78 22.20
N VAL A 235 1.33 -2.78 23.02
CA VAL A 235 2.67 -2.30 22.65
C VAL A 235 3.68 -3.34 23.09
N GLY A 236 4.43 -3.86 22.14
CA GLY A 236 5.49 -4.83 22.35
C GLY A 236 6.87 -4.19 22.40
N GLY A 237 7.73 -4.77 23.21
CA GLY A 237 9.09 -4.30 23.31
C GLY A 237 9.92 -5.08 24.32
N THR A 238 10.96 -4.44 24.82
CA THR A 238 11.83 -5.00 25.84
C THR A 238 11.98 -4.07 27.04
N ARG A 239 12.22 -4.67 28.17
CA ARG A 239 12.60 -3.98 29.40
C ARG A 239 13.85 -4.61 29.96
N LEU A 240 14.83 -3.83 30.35
CA LEU A 240 16.02 -4.33 31.03
C LEU A 240 15.66 -4.79 32.47
N ASP A 241 15.95 -6.03 32.77
CA ASP A 241 15.78 -6.57 34.12
C ASP A 241 16.94 -6.15 35.02
N SER A 242 16.61 -5.59 36.19
CA SER A 242 17.58 -5.12 37.17
C SER A 242 18.32 -6.23 37.91
N ILE A 243 17.77 -7.45 37.90
CA ILE A 243 18.31 -8.57 38.70
C ILE A 243 19.37 -9.33 37.92
N TRP A 244 19.09 -9.56 36.59
CA TRP A 244 19.91 -10.41 35.74
C TRP A 244 20.75 -9.62 34.74
N GLY A 245 20.46 -8.31 34.54
CA GLY A 245 21.12 -7.49 33.53
C GLY A 245 20.72 -7.86 32.10
N CYS A 246 19.65 -8.64 31.93
CA CYS A 246 19.12 -9.09 30.65
C CYS A 246 17.86 -8.29 30.25
N THR A 247 17.54 -8.23 28.98
CA THR A 247 16.26 -7.69 28.51
C THR A 247 15.17 -8.76 28.64
N ARG A 248 13.95 -8.34 29.01
CA ARG A 248 12.76 -9.17 29.04
C ARG A 248 11.73 -8.69 28.02
N ALA A 249 11.23 -9.59 27.21
CA ALA A 249 10.13 -9.31 26.32
C ALA A 249 8.90 -8.88 27.13
N THR A 250 8.29 -7.77 26.76
CA THR A 250 7.22 -7.17 27.56
C THR A 250 6.10 -6.66 26.67
N LEU A 251 4.86 -7.02 27.00
CA LEU A 251 3.64 -6.54 26.36
C LEU A 251 2.92 -5.55 27.28
N TYR A 252 2.66 -4.34 26.82
CA TYR A 252 1.91 -3.31 27.55
C TYR A 252 0.52 -3.14 26.94
N LYS A 253 -0.51 -2.87 27.76
CA LYS A 253 -1.82 -2.45 27.28
C LYS A 253 -2.11 -1.00 27.65
N VAL A 254 -2.53 -0.22 26.66
CA VAL A 254 -2.74 1.23 26.77
C VAL A 254 -4.18 1.56 26.44
N LYS A 255 -4.83 2.37 27.27
CA LYS A 255 -6.19 2.87 27.04
C LYS A 255 -6.20 3.92 25.93
N ASN A 256 -7.37 4.13 25.29
CA ASN A 256 -7.57 5.14 24.25
C ASN A 256 -7.12 6.56 24.66
N ASN A 257 -7.12 6.87 25.94
CA ASN A 257 -6.64 8.17 26.44
C ASN A 257 -5.11 8.25 26.67
N GLY A 258 -4.35 7.21 26.31
CA GLY A 258 -2.90 7.19 26.47
C GLY A 258 -2.43 6.97 27.92
N THR A 259 -3.19 6.23 28.72
CA THR A 259 -2.74 5.74 30.04
C THR A 259 -2.65 4.23 30.05
N LEU A 260 -1.77 3.64 30.85
CA LEU A 260 -1.71 2.18 31.00
C LEU A 260 -3.06 1.63 31.49
N ASP A 261 -3.47 0.50 30.92
CA ASP A 261 -4.63 -0.26 31.40
C ASP A 261 -4.21 -1.18 32.55
N THR A 262 -4.23 -0.65 33.76
CA THR A 262 -3.76 -1.36 34.97
C THR A 262 -4.56 -2.61 35.32
N SER A 263 -5.64 -2.91 34.60
CA SER A 263 -6.37 -4.18 34.74
C SER A 263 -5.75 -5.33 33.93
N PHE A 264 -4.83 -5.01 33.01
CA PHE A 264 -4.15 -5.98 32.17
C PHE A 264 -2.88 -6.50 32.86
N GLY A 265 -2.75 -7.82 32.96
CA GLY A 265 -1.59 -8.47 33.57
C GLY A 265 -1.22 -7.87 34.92
N THR A 266 0.05 -7.52 35.12
CA THR A 266 0.55 -6.88 36.33
C THR A 266 0.70 -5.37 36.13
N ASN A 267 -0.22 -4.57 36.64
CA ASN A 267 -0.19 -3.10 36.54
C ASN A 267 -0.11 -2.55 35.11
N GLY A 268 -0.73 -3.23 34.12
CA GLY A 268 -0.81 -2.80 32.74
C GLY A 268 0.23 -3.41 31.81
N TYR A 269 0.96 -4.43 32.25
CA TYR A 269 1.89 -5.15 31.39
C TYR A 269 2.00 -6.64 31.75
N VAL A 270 2.48 -7.42 30.78
CA VAL A 270 2.90 -8.81 30.93
C VAL A 270 4.37 -8.89 30.56
N GLU A 271 5.17 -9.46 31.45
CA GLU A 271 6.56 -9.79 31.19
C GLU A 271 6.65 -11.26 30.80
N LEU A 272 7.24 -11.54 29.65
CA LEU A 272 7.45 -12.90 29.21
C LEU A 272 8.72 -13.44 29.86
N ASN A 273 8.68 -14.68 30.32
CA ASN A 273 9.82 -15.39 30.86
C ASN A 273 10.03 -16.64 30.00
N ILE A 274 10.68 -16.46 28.86
CA ILE A 274 10.82 -17.51 27.84
C ILE A 274 12.04 -18.37 28.15
N GLY A 275 13.16 -17.70 28.48
CA GLY A 275 14.44 -18.34 28.76
C GLY A 275 15.22 -17.64 29.87
N GLU A 276 16.46 -18.08 30.08
CA GLU A 276 17.38 -17.48 31.09
C GLU A 276 18.10 -16.25 30.53
N GLY A 277 18.20 -16.13 29.18
CA GLY A 277 18.92 -15.06 28.50
C GLY A 277 18.07 -13.83 28.20
N ALA A 278 18.59 -12.98 27.30
CA ALA A 278 17.88 -11.78 26.83
C ALA A 278 16.74 -12.15 25.87
N GLU A 279 15.66 -11.42 25.96
CA GLU A 279 14.45 -11.66 25.18
C GLU A 279 14.03 -10.36 24.45
N GLN A 280 13.48 -10.51 23.26
CA GLN A 280 12.88 -9.40 22.49
C GLN A 280 11.49 -9.79 22.01
N LEU A 281 10.52 -8.88 22.12
CA LEU A 281 9.21 -8.97 21.48
C LEU A 281 9.23 -8.02 20.29
N LEU A 282 9.16 -8.58 19.09
CA LEU A 282 9.37 -7.84 17.86
C LEU A 282 8.07 -7.60 17.08
N ASP A 283 7.10 -8.52 17.18
CA ASP A 283 5.83 -8.39 16.46
C ASP A 283 4.63 -8.87 17.31
N ILE A 284 3.47 -8.28 17.02
CA ILE A 284 2.18 -8.58 17.65
C ILE A 284 1.13 -8.72 16.59
N GLN A 285 0.34 -9.79 16.64
CA GLN A 285 -0.91 -9.93 15.89
C GLN A 285 -2.07 -10.15 16.87
N VAL A 286 -3.29 -9.80 16.44
CA VAL A 286 -4.50 -9.98 17.25
C VAL A 286 -5.35 -11.07 16.63
N ASP A 287 -5.69 -12.10 17.41
CA ASP A 287 -6.54 -13.17 16.92
C ASP A 287 -8.04 -12.79 16.92
N ASN A 288 -8.87 -13.63 16.32
CA ASN A 288 -10.31 -13.40 16.22
C ASN A 288 -11.05 -13.35 17.57
N GLU A 289 -10.41 -13.82 18.65
CA GLU A 289 -10.94 -13.82 20.01
C GLU A 289 -10.47 -12.58 20.81
N GLY A 290 -9.58 -11.78 20.21
CA GLY A 290 -8.99 -10.59 20.81
C GLY A 290 -7.81 -10.90 21.73
N ASN A 291 -7.20 -12.08 21.61
CA ASN A 291 -5.93 -12.40 22.28
C ASN A 291 -4.76 -11.89 21.42
N TYR A 292 -3.60 -11.83 22.02
CA TYR A 292 -2.40 -11.27 21.40
C TYR A 292 -1.38 -12.36 21.13
N LEU A 293 -1.06 -12.58 19.85
CA LEU A 293 0.04 -13.41 19.43
C LEU A 293 1.29 -12.56 19.39
N CYS A 294 2.27 -12.92 20.20
CA CYS A 294 3.52 -12.19 20.37
C CYS A 294 4.67 -13.04 19.85
N ALA A 295 5.48 -12.48 18.96
CA ALA A 295 6.62 -13.17 18.36
C ALA A 295 7.93 -12.41 18.60
N GLY A 296 9.02 -13.15 18.61
CA GLY A 296 10.36 -12.62 18.78
C GLY A 296 11.38 -13.73 19.00
N HIS A 297 12.48 -13.39 19.63
CA HIS A 297 13.52 -14.37 19.96
C HIS A 297 13.97 -14.30 21.42
N SER A 298 14.48 -15.41 21.90
CA SER A 298 15.08 -15.56 23.22
C SER A 298 16.47 -16.14 23.11
N TRP A 299 17.43 -15.55 23.80
CA TRP A 299 18.79 -16.06 23.90
C TRP A 299 18.81 -17.31 24.78
N LEU A 300 19.44 -18.35 24.27
CA LEU A 300 19.69 -19.57 25.02
C LEU A 300 21.04 -19.43 25.72
N ASP A 301 21.03 -19.33 27.05
CA ASP A 301 22.23 -19.09 27.85
C ASP A 301 23.21 -20.26 27.85
N ASN A 302 24.50 -19.94 28.01
CA ASN A 302 25.63 -20.78 28.34
C ASN A 302 26.43 -21.49 27.25
N GLU A 303 26.26 -21.13 25.99
CA GLU A 303 27.15 -21.65 24.96
C GLU A 303 28.11 -20.56 24.45
N PRO A 304 29.30 -20.90 23.96
CA PRO A 304 30.27 -19.93 23.46
C PRO A 304 29.86 -19.20 22.19
N TYR A 305 28.70 -19.57 21.62
CA TYR A 305 28.19 -19.05 20.35
C TYR A 305 26.83 -18.38 20.54
N LEU A 306 26.55 -17.36 19.72
CA LEU A 306 25.25 -16.72 19.66
C LEU A 306 24.18 -17.77 19.24
N ARG A 307 23.28 -18.09 20.14
CA ARG A 307 22.19 -19.02 19.90
C ARG A 307 20.88 -18.39 20.35
N TYR A 308 19.94 -18.28 19.42
CA TYR A 308 18.59 -17.80 19.69
C TYR A 308 17.59 -18.87 19.30
N GLU A 309 16.51 -18.96 20.04
CA GLU A 309 15.29 -19.61 19.61
C GLU A 309 14.25 -18.55 19.25
N THR A 310 13.54 -18.76 18.15
CA THR A 310 12.30 -18.03 17.87
C THR A 310 11.21 -18.53 18.78
N TYR A 311 10.40 -17.64 19.31
CA TYR A 311 9.18 -17.99 20.02
C TYR A 311 7.96 -17.30 19.44
N VAL A 312 6.81 -17.97 19.55
CA VAL A 312 5.47 -17.38 19.42
C VAL A 312 4.70 -17.75 20.68
N THR A 313 4.03 -16.80 21.30
CA THR A 313 3.20 -17.03 22.49
C THR A 313 1.85 -16.34 22.33
N ARG A 314 0.81 -16.88 22.97
CA ARG A 314 -0.51 -16.26 23.02
C ARG A 314 -0.77 -15.68 24.41
N ILE A 315 -1.05 -14.38 24.46
CA ILE A 315 -1.47 -13.66 25.65
C ILE A 315 -2.95 -13.39 25.54
N THR A 316 -3.71 -13.77 26.57
CA THR A 316 -5.15 -13.49 26.59
C THR A 316 -5.41 -11.97 26.62
N LYS A 317 -6.59 -11.54 26.20
CA LYS A 317 -7.00 -10.12 26.28
C LYS A 317 -6.94 -9.53 27.69
N ASP A 318 -6.91 -10.36 28.73
CA ASP A 318 -6.83 -9.98 30.14
C ASP A 318 -5.38 -9.91 30.66
N GLY A 319 -4.41 -10.43 29.88
CA GLY A 319 -2.99 -10.35 30.18
C GLY A 319 -2.43 -11.60 30.88
N ASP A 320 -3.05 -12.74 30.68
CA ASP A 320 -2.52 -14.02 31.14
C ASP A 320 -1.86 -14.77 29.96
N ILE A 321 -0.75 -15.46 30.18
CA ILE A 321 -0.19 -16.38 29.20
C ILE A 321 -1.16 -17.54 29.02
N ASP A 322 -1.58 -17.79 27.78
CA ASP A 322 -2.45 -18.93 27.47
C ASP A 322 -1.64 -20.23 27.45
N THR A 323 -1.63 -20.94 28.56
CA THR A 323 -0.87 -22.19 28.73
C THR A 323 -1.37 -23.35 27.85
N SER A 324 -2.49 -23.20 27.14
CA SER A 324 -2.97 -24.19 26.18
C SER A 324 -2.32 -24.02 24.79
N PHE A 325 -1.63 -22.90 24.56
CA PHE A 325 -0.94 -22.60 23.32
C PHE A 325 0.45 -23.25 23.30
N GLY A 326 0.77 -23.99 22.26
CA GLY A 326 2.07 -24.64 22.11
C GLY A 326 2.40 -25.62 23.24
N VAL A 327 3.55 -25.45 23.84
CA VAL A 327 3.98 -26.18 25.04
C VAL A 327 4.14 -25.16 26.17
N ASP A 328 3.36 -25.29 27.22
CA ASP A 328 3.36 -24.39 28.39
C ASP A 328 3.17 -22.89 28.02
N GLY A 329 2.41 -22.61 26.95
CA GLY A 329 2.11 -21.25 26.47
C GLY A 329 3.02 -20.76 25.35
N TYR A 330 3.94 -21.58 24.85
CA TYR A 330 4.93 -21.16 23.85
C TYR A 330 5.07 -22.16 22.71
N ALA A 331 5.12 -21.69 21.47
CA ALA A 331 5.69 -22.40 20.35
C ALA A 331 7.16 -21.96 20.22
N ARG A 332 8.09 -22.90 20.37
CA ARG A 332 9.53 -22.66 20.24
C ARG A 332 10.02 -23.24 18.92
N LEU A 333 10.72 -22.43 18.12
CA LEU A 333 11.06 -22.74 16.74
C LEU A 333 12.56 -22.63 16.52
N GLU A 334 13.19 -23.75 16.18
CA GLU A 334 14.60 -23.87 15.86
C GLU A 334 14.79 -24.64 14.54
N PRO A 335 14.44 -24.05 13.35
CA PRO A 335 14.62 -24.76 12.09
C PRO A 335 16.09 -25.06 11.76
N LEU A 336 17.02 -24.29 12.34
CA LEU A 336 18.44 -24.54 12.29
C LEU A 336 18.95 -24.87 13.69
N GLU A 337 19.20 -26.15 13.94
CA GLU A 337 19.72 -26.62 15.22
C GLU A 337 21.06 -25.97 15.56
N ASN A 338 21.19 -25.48 16.79
CA ASN A 338 22.36 -24.75 17.29
C ASN A 338 22.64 -23.41 16.57
N GLY A 339 21.66 -22.85 15.87
CA GLY A 339 21.75 -21.54 15.21
C GLY A 339 21.13 -20.40 16.02
N ALA A 340 21.38 -19.19 15.58
CA ALA A 340 20.60 -18.02 15.97
C ALA A 340 19.38 -17.94 15.03
N ASN A 341 18.18 -18.19 15.57
CA ASN A 341 16.94 -18.25 14.81
C ASN A 341 16.08 -17.01 15.16
N ASP A 342 16.09 -16.02 14.29
CA ASP A 342 15.42 -14.72 14.50
C ASP A 342 14.11 -14.64 13.71
N CYS A 343 12.99 -14.33 14.40
CA CYS A 343 11.72 -13.99 13.80
C CYS A 343 11.45 -12.50 13.97
N TYR A 344 11.19 -11.82 12.85
CA TYR A 344 10.90 -10.39 12.84
C TYR A 344 9.43 -10.08 12.62
N GLY A 345 8.69 -10.93 11.91
CA GLY A 345 7.29 -10.72 11.60
C GLY A 345 6.49 -12.02 11.55
N ILE A 346 5.24 -11.94 11.98
CA ILE A 346 4.22 -13.00 11.86
C ILE A 346 2.94 -12.42 11.28
N THR A 347 2.11 -13.28 10.71
CA THR A 347 0.73 -12.93 10.30
C THR A 347 -0.22 -14.04 10.71
N ILE A 348 -1.48 -13.69 10.98
CA ILE A 348 -2.52 -14.64 11.35
C ILE A 348 -3.55 -14.75 10.23
N ALA A 349 -3.94 -15.98 9.91
CA ALA A 349 -5.00 -16.26 8.97
C ALA A 349 -6.40 -16.22 9.63
N PRO A 350 -7.47 -16.05 8.85
CA PRO A 350 -8.85 -16.04 9.37
C PRO A 350 -9.25 -17.31 10.11
N ASP A 351 -8.64 -18.46 9.78
CA ASP A 351 -8.86 -19.75 10.45
C ASP A 351 -7.99 -19.94 11.71
N GLY A 352 -7.16 -18.95 12.05
CA GLY A 352 -6.29 -18.92 13.22
C GLY A 352 -4.89 -19.51 12.99
N GLN A 353 -4.57 -20.01 11.80
CA GLN A 353 -3.20 -20.43 11.48
C GLN A 353 -2.25 -19.22 11.55
N ILE A 354 -1.03 -19.48 11.99
CA ILE A 354 -0.01 -18.44 12.16
C ILE A 354 1.14 -18.72 11.21
N PHE A 355 1.50 -17.74 10.40
CA PHE A 355 2.64 -17.80 9.51
C PHE A 355 3.71 -16.81 9.94
N GLY A 356 4.96 -17.12 9.67
CA GLY A 356 6.05 -16.20 9.96
C GLY A 356 7.30 -16.52 9.17
N ALA A 357 8.31 -15.69 9.36
CA ALA A 357 9.60 -15.80 8.71
C ALA A 357 10.73 -15.85 9.72
N ILE A 358 11.66 -16.77 9.51
CA ILE A 358 12.86 -16.95 10.32
C ILE A 358 14.11 -16.73 9.47
N THR A 359 14.99 -15.87 9.95
CA THR A 359 16.39 -15.82 9.52
C THR A 359 17.22 -16.60 10.51
N ALA A 360 17.93 -17.61 10.03
CA ALA A 360 18.72 -18.50 10.88
C ALA A 360 20.20 -18.40 10.53
N GLU A 361 21.03 -18.14 11.51
CA GLU A 361 22.48 -17.98 11.39
C GLU A 361 23.20 -19.09 12.16
N LEU A 362 24.16 -19.72 11.52
CA LEU A 362 25.05 -20.70 12.14
C LEU A 362 26.42 -20.09 12.35
N TRP A 363 26.82 -19.99 13.59
CA TRP A 363 28.11 -19.46 14.00
C TRP A 363 29.03 -20.57 14.47
N TYR A 364 30.27 -20.54 14.06
CA TYR A 364 31.31 -21.41 14.54
C TYR A 364 32.56 -20.59 14.86
N ASP A 365 33.03 -20.67 16.10
CA ASP A 365 34.23 -19.98 16.59
C ASP A 365 34.21 -18.46 16.25
N GLU A 366 33.11 -17.79 16.61
CA GLU A 366 32.82 -16.37 16.31
C GLU A 366 32.76 -16.03 14.79
N THR A 367 32.72 -17.03 13.95
CA THR A 367 32.61 -16.85 12.49
C THR A 367 31.25 -17.33 11.99
N LEU A 368 30.55 -16.46 11.27
CA LEU A 368 29.32 -16.84 10.56
C LEU A 368 29.65 -17.87 9.46
N THR A 369 29.10 -19.08 9.57
CA THR A 369 29.42 -20.19 8.65
C THR A 369 28.31 -20.48 7.66
N ALA A 370 27.06 -20.15 7.99
CA ALA A 370 25.92 -20.29 7.10
C ALA A 370 24.77 -19.38 7.54
N MET A 371 24.01 -18.91 6.56
CA MET A 371 22.70 -18.29 6.75
C MET A 371 21.64 -19.07 5.99
N ARG A 372 20.46 -19.17 6.56
CA ARG A 372 19.27 -19.79 5.96
C ARG A 372 18.05 -18.99 6.31
N ILE A 373 17.08 -18.98 5.41
CA ILE A 373 15.78 -18.38 5.67
C ILE A 373 14.68 -19.43 5.53
N TYR A 374 13.66 -19.30 6.36
CA TYR A 374 12.53 -20.20 6.41
C TYR A 374 11.22 -19.41 6.52
N ALA A 375 10.19 -19.82 5.78
CA ALA A 375 8.82 -19.52 6.20
C ALA A 375 8.34 -20.69 7.09
N PHE A 376 7.52 -20.38 8.09
CA PHE A 376 6.92 -21.41 8.96
C PHE A 376 5.41 -21.25 9.07
N ASN A 377 4.75 -22.33 9.45
CA ASN A 377 3.34 -22.33 9.78
C ASN A 377 3.06 -23.06 11.10
N LEU A 378 2.27 -22.40 11.96
CA LEU A 378 1.70 -22.99 13.16
C LEU A 378 0.19 -23.15 13.01
N THR A 379 -0.36 -24.15 13.65
CA THR A 379 -1.81 -24.27 13.87
C THR A 379 -2.31 -23.20 14.84
N ALA A 380 -3.60 -22.99 14.93
CA ALA A 380 -4.21 -21.99 15.81
C ALA A 380 -3.91 -22.22 17.31
N ASP A 381 -3.56 -23.45 17.70
CA ASP A 381 -3.16 -23.81 19.06
C ASP A 381 -1.63 -23.78 19.27
N GLY A 382 -0.87 -23.28 18.29
CA GLY A 382 0.57 -23.05 18.41
C GLY A 382 1.44 -24.29 18.20
N GLN A 383 0.90 -25.36 17.57
CA GLN A 383 1.71 -26.50 17.15
C GLN A 383 2.30 -26.27 15.76
N LEU A 384 3.49 -26.79 15.50
CA LEU A 384 4.06 -26.76 14.15
C LEU A 384 3.16 -27.55 13.19
N ASN A 385 2.72 -26.91 12.10
CA ASN A 385 1.83 -27.53 11.13
C ASN A 385 2.63 -28.31 10.09
N GLU A 386 2.78 -29.61 10.29
CA GLU A 386 3.57 -30.49 9.40
C GLU A 386 2.98 -30.63 7.99
N ASP A 387 1.72 -30.27 7.77
CA ASP A 387 1.12 -30.24 6.42
C ASP A 387 1.71 -29.11 5.56
N PHE A 388 2.32 -28.09 6.18
CA PHE A 388 3.04 -27.04 5.49
C PHE A 388 4.47 -27.51 5.17
N ALA A 389 4.81 -27.61 3.89
CA ALA A 389 6.10 -28.07 3.38
C ALA A 389 6.55 -29.46 3.92
N GLY A 390 5.63 -30.25 4.47
CA GLY A 390 5.91 -31.58 5.05
C GLY A 390 6.63 -31.58 6.40
N THR A 391 6.98 -30.40 6.92
CA THR A 391 7.74 -30.25 8.18
C THR A 391 7.32 -29.05 9.02
N GLY A 392 6.39 -28.23 8.53
CA GLY A 392 6.05 -26.93 9.13
C GLY A 392 7.02 -25.81 8.79
N TYR A 393 8.11 -26.12 8.08
CA TYR A 393 9.11 -25.15 7.64
C TYR A 393 9.36 -25.27 6.14
N LEU A 394 9.30 -24.15 5.42
CA LEU A 394 9.72 -24.05 4.02
C LEU A 394 11.12 -23.40 3.96
N PRO A 395 12.20 -24.16 3.69
CA PRO A 395 13.51 -23.59 3.44
C PRO A 395 13.55 -22.98 2.03
N TYR A 396 14.17 -21.81 1.88
CA TYR A 396 14.23 -21.14 0.57
C TYR A 396 15.27 -21.73 -0.39
N GLY A 397 16.23 -22.51 0.11
CA GLY A 397 17.24 -23.15 -0.74
C GLY A 397 18.17 -22.16 -1.47
N LEU A 398 18.18 -20.90 -1.08
CA LEU A 398 19.03 -19.88 -1.67
C LEU A 398 20.40 -19.84 -0.98
N GLU A 399 21.45 -19.62 -1.77
CA GLU A 399 22.83 -19.55 -1.29
C GLU A 399 23.38 -18.13 -1.52
N TYR A 400 23.35 -17.33 -0.46
CA TYR A 400 23.98 -16.02 -0.41
C TYR A 400 24.86 -15.92 0.84
N PRO A 401 25.91 -15.07 0.85
CA PRO A 401 26.70 -14.82 2.05
C PRO A 401 25.84 -14.32 3.21
N GLU A 402 24.89 -13.44 2.92
CA GLU A 402 23.90 -12.96 3.87
C GLU A 402 22.52 -12.91 3.19
N ILE A 403 21.49 -13.40 3.89
CA ILE A 403 20.10 -13.43 3.44
C ILE A 403 19.16 -13.28 4.63
N TYR A 404 18.19 -12.37 4.51
CA TYR A 404 17.26 -12.03 5.59
C TYR A 404 15.82 -12.05 5.10
N LEU A 405 14.91 -12.63 5.92
CA LEU A 405 13.47 -12.35 5.85
C LEU A 405 13.09 -11.45 7.02
N ARG A 406 12.27 -10.45 6.75
CA ARG A 406 11.93 -9.42 7.72
C ARG A 406 10.43 -9.37 8.04
N GLU A 407 9.59 -9.61 7.05
CA GLU A 407 8.14 -9.42 7.20
C GLU A 407 7.39 -10.46 6.39
N VAL A 408 6.20 -10.80 6.86
CA VAL A 408 5.23 -11.66 6.16
C VAL A 408 3.86 -11.02 6.18
N ALA A 409 3.10 -11.21 5.10
CA ALA A 409 1.73 -10.76 4.99
C ALA A 409 0.88 -11.80 4.25
N LEU A 410 -0.34 -12.03 4.71
CA LEU A 410 -1.27 -12.92 4.04
C LEU A 410 -2.13 -12.12 3.05
N GLN A 411 -2.19 -12.59 1.80
CA GLN A 411 -3.10 -12.05 0.79
C GLN A 411 -4.52 -12.59 1.02
N LYS A 412 -5.53 -11.87 0.51
CA LYS A 412 -6.93 -12.30 0.60
C LYS A 412 -7.19 -13.65 -0.06
N ASP A 413 -6.40 -14.00 -1.10
CA ASP A 413 -6.47 -15.30 -1.77
C ASP A 413 -5.84 -16.45 -0.96
N GLY A 414 -5.46 -16.19 0.27
CA GLY A 414 -4.86 -17.17 1.18
C GLY A 414 -3.38 -17.42 0.96
N LYS A 415 -2.73 -16.75 0.01
CA LYS A 415 -1.29 -16.91 -0.22
C LYS A 415 -0.47 -16.04 0.72
N LEU A 416 0.66 -16.58 1.16
CA LEU A 416 1.60 -15.87 2.00
C LEU A 416 2.63 -15.14 1.15
N VAL A 417 2.82 -13.86 1.41
CA VAL A 417 3.93 -13.05 0.87
C VAL A 417 4.97 -12.88 1.96
N ALA A 418 6.23 -13.15 1.64
CA ALA A 418 7.35 -12.89 2.55
C ALA A 418 8.38 -11.98 1.88
N GLY A 419 8.81 -10.94 2.59
CA GLY A 419 9.75 -9.93 2.11
C GLY A 419 11.06 -9.91 2.89
N GLY A 420 12.14 -9.68 2.16
CA GLY A 420 13.48 -9.62 2.72
C GLY A 420 14.50 -9.07 1.74
N TYR A 421 15.76 -9.38 1.97
CA TYR A 421 16.86 -8.98 1.09
C TYR A 421 18.02 -9.97 1.15
N THR A 422 18.84 -9.95 0.12
CA THR A 422 20.08 -10.72 0.03
C THR A 422 21.27 -9.77 -0.10
N TYR A 423 22.43 -10.22 0.31
CA TYR A 423 23.70 -9.51 0.12
C TYR A 423 24.71 -10.43 -0.55
N ASP A 424 25.33 -9.96 -1.64
CA ASP A 424 26.25 -10.75 -2.48
C ASP A 424 27.70 -10.79 -1.95
N GLY A 425 27.95 -10.16 -0.80
CA GLY A 425 29.27 -10.05 -0.20
C GLY A 425 30.13 -8.90 -0.76
N ASN A 426 29.64 -8.15 -1.75
CA ASN A 426 30.35 -7.01 -2.34
C ASN A 426 29.79 -5.66 -1.85
N ILE A 427 28.89 -5.07 -2.61
CA ILE A 427 28.26 -3.77 -2.28
C ILE A 427 26.79 -3.72 -2.68
N ASN A 428 26.22 -4.82 -3.15
CA ASN A 428 24.84 -4.85 -3.65
C ASN A 428 23.98 -5.73 -2.76
N THR A 429 22.83 -5.20 -2.39
CA THR A 429 21.72 -5.99 -1.86
C THR A 429 20.64 -6.08 -2.93
N GLU A 430 19.96 -7.21 -3.01
CA GLU A 430 18.74 -7.38 -3.80
C GLU A 430 17.56 -7.54 -2.86
N MET A 431 16.49 -6.82 -3.12
CA MET A 431 15.22 -7.03 -2.46
C MET A 431 14.62 -8.34 -2.95
N LEU A 432 14.09 -9.12 -2.02
CA LEU A 432 13.48 -10.41 -2.28
C LEU A 432 12.05 -10.39 -1.76
N ILE A 433 11.11 -10.76 -2.62
CA ILE A 433 9.73 -11.03 -2.25
C ILE A 433 9.39 -12.41 -2.78
N SER A 434 8.80 -13.23 -1.96
CA SER A 434 8.31 -14.56 -2.35
C SER A 434 6.82 -14.67 -2.11
N ARG A 435 6.16 -15.52 -2.91
CA ARG A 435 4.77 -15.91 -2.68
C ARG A 435 4.66 -17.42 -2.52
N ILE A 436 3.91 -17.84 -1.52
CA ILE A 436 3.87 -19.22 -1.03
C ILE A 436 2.40 -19.64 -0.92
N TYR A 437 2.08 -20.85 -1.38
CA TYR A 437 0.77 -21.45 -1.15
C TYR A 437 0.61 -21.86 0.29
N THR A 438 -0.58 -21.61 0.83
CA THR A 438 -0.99 -22.05 2.18
C THR A 438 -2.20 -22.99 2.09
N SER A 439 -2.62 -23.56 3.22
CA SER A 439 -3.89 -24.28 3.34
C SER A 439 -5.08 -23.36 3.67
N VAL A 440 -4.85 -22.05 3.75
CA VAL A 440 -5.89 -21.07 4.07
C VAL A 440 -6.84 -20.94 2.89
N GLU A 441 -8.13 -21.15 3.12
CA GLU A 441 -9.15 -20.84 2.12
C GLU A 441 -9.17 -19.33 1.91
N GLY A 442 -8.68 -18.89 0.76
CA GLY A 442 -8.70 -17.50 0.37
C GLY A 442 -10.09 -17.04 -0.09
N GLU A 443 -10.35 -15.77 0.04
CA GLU A 443 -11.42 -15.13 -0.72
C GLU A 443 -11.03 -15.20 -2.21
N GLU A 444 -11.99 -15.50 -3.07
CA GLU A 444 -11.75 -15.39 -4.51
C GLU A 444 -11.39 -13.94 -4.80
N ILE A 445 -10.12 -13.68 -5.11
CA ILE A 445 -9.72 -12.32 -5.51
C ILE A 445 -10.39 -12.07 -6.86
N VAL A 446 -11.43 -11.30 -6.81
CA VAL A 446 -12.01 -10.73 -8.03
C VAL A 446 -11.05 -9.63 -8.48
N GLU A 447 -10.19 -9.97 -9.41
CA GLU A 447 -9.33 -8.95 -9.99
C GLU A 447 -10.18 -7.84 -10.60
N PRO A 448 -9.80 -6.58 -10.41
CA PRO A 448 -10.57 -5.47 -10.92
C PRO A 448 -10.66 -5.57 -12.46
N ALA A 449 -11.83 -5.26 -12.99
CA ALA A 449 -11.95 -5.05 -14.41
C ALA A 449 -10.93 -4.00 -14.87
N GLY A 450 -10.31 -4.18 -16.01
CA GLY A 450 -9.32 -3.25 -16.54
C GLY A 450 -9.33 -3.21 -18.06
N VAL A 451 -9.06 -2.04 -18.63
CA VAL A 451 -8.95 -1.85 -20.09
C VAL A 451 -7.67 -1.09 -20.39
N GLU A 452 -6.74 -1.72 -21.06
CA GLU A 452 -5.58 -1.03 -21.61
C GLU A 452 -6.01 -0.13 -22.77
N ILE A 453 -5.52 1.10 -22.82
CA ILE A 453 -5.85 2.09 -23.85
C ILE A 453 -4.58 2.48 -24.61
N ALA A 454 -4.53 2.14 -25.89
CA ALA A 454 -3.53 2.66 -26.82
C ALA A 454 -4.18 3.71 -27.70
N ALA A 455 -3.88 5.00 -27.52
CA ALA A 455 -4.45 6.11 -28.26
C ALA A 455 -3.41 6.82 -29.10
N GLU A 456 -3.73 7.10 -30.36
CA GLU A 456 -2.87 7.82 -31.30
C GLU A 456 -3.68 8.85 -32.10
N ALA A 457 -3.11 10.01 -32.33
CA ALA A 457 -3.70 10.99 -33.22
C ALA A 457 -3.43 10.58 -34.68
N ILE A 458 -4.51 10.39 -35.48
CA ILE A 458 -4.41 10.05 -36.89
C ILE A 458 -4.13 11.31 -37.71
N ASP A 459 -4.80 12.40 -37.36
CA ASP A 459 -4.64 13.72 -37.95
C ASP A 459 -5.10 14.81 -36.97
N ALA A 460 -5.16 16.06 -37.43
CA ALA A 460 -5.52 17.21 -36.61
C ALA A 460 -6.92 17.14 -35.95
N ASN A 461 -7.81 16.33 -36.48
CA ASN A 461 -9.21 16.25 -36.04
C ASN A 461 -9.67 14.85 -35.65
N ASN A 462 -8.78 13.87 -35.72
CA ASN A 462 -9.12 12.48 -35.44
C ASN A 462 -8.10 11.78 -34.55
N VAL A 463 -8.60 11.04 -33.57
CA VAL A 463 -7.84 10.15 -32.68
C VAL A 463 -8.38 8.74 -32.85
N LYS A 464 -7.48 7.78 -33.02
CA LYS A 464 -7.77 6.35 -32.97
C LYS A 464 -7.37 5.82 -31.60
N ALA A 465 -8.22 5.02 -30.99
CA ALA A 465 -7.90 4.34 -29.75
C ALA A 465 -8.27 2.86 -29.81
N THR A 466 -7.35 2.03 -29.36
CA THR A 466 -7.55 0.58 -29.17
C THR A 466 -7.72 0.32 -27.67
N PHE A 467 -8.77 -0.41 -27.36
CA PHE A 467 -9.17 -0.79 -25.99
C PHE A 467 -9.04 -2.30 -25.84
N THR A 468 -8.18 -2.74 -24.94
CA THR A 468 -7.94 -4.16 -24.68
C THR A 468 -8.36 -4.48 -23.24
N PRO A 469 -9.56 -5.08 -23.04
CA PRO A 469 -10.01 -5.46 -21.71
C PRO A 469 -9.20 -6.66 -21.18
N ASN A 470 -8.98 -6.69 -19.87
CA ASN A 470 -8.44 -7.87 -19.20
C ASN A 470 -9.50 -8.98 -19.08
N ALA A 471 -9.11 -10.16 -18.59
CA ALA A 471 -9.98 -11.34 -18.48
C ALA A 471 -11.15 -11.15 -17.48
N TYR A 472 -11.07 -10.17 -16.61
CA TYR A 472 -12.04 -9.90 -15.52
C TYR A 472 -13.06 -8.81 -15.91
N THR A 473 -12.94 -8.25 -17.11
CA THR A 473 -13.86 -7.22 -17.63
C THR A 473 -15.07 -7.87 -18.30
N GLU A 474 -16.25 -7.74 -17.68
CA GLU A 474 -17.52 -8.17 -18.30
C GLU A 474 -17.97 -7.21 -19.40
N GLU A 475 -17.95 -5.93 -19.10
CA GLU A 475 -18.30 -4.85 -20.02
C GLU A 475 -17.49 -3.59 -19.71
N TYR A 476 -17.35 -2.72 -20.67
CA TYR A 476 -16.74 -1.40 -20.46
C TYR A 476 -17.33 -0.34 -21.38
N HIS A 477 -17.26 0.91 -20.93
CA HIS A 477 -17.68 2.08 -21.67
C HIS A 477 -16.48 2.98 -21.94
N VAL A 478 -16.50 3.69 -23.07
CA VAL A 478 -15.38 4.52 -23.47
C VAL A 478 -15.81 5.90 -23.90
N GLY A 479 -14.92 6.87 -23.78
CA GLY A 479 -15.15 8.22 -24.23
C GLY A 479 -13.84 8.98 -24.44
N ILE A 480 -13.95 10.15 -25.05
CA ILE A 480 -12.86 11.10 -25.21
C ILE A 480 -13.34 12.49 -24.86
N ILE A 481 -12.50 13.26 -24.18
CA ILE A 481 -12.81 14.62 -23.74
C ILE A 481 -11.53 15.45 -23.79
N SER A 482 -11.61 16.76 -24.05
CA SER A 482 -10.40 17.61 -23.95
C SER A 482 -9.85 17.61 -22.52
N LYS A 483 -8.54 17.69 -22.40
CA LYS A 483 -7.86 17.71 -21.09
C LYS A 483 -8.36 18.85 -20.22
N GLU A 484 -8.61 20.01 -20.80
CA GLU A 484 -9.18 21.16 -20.09
C GLU A 484 -10.56 20.85 -19.47
N MET A 485 -11.42 20.16 -20.21
CA MET A 485 -12.74 19.75 -19.73
C MET A 485 -12.62 18.65 -18.68
N PHE A 486 -11.73 17.69 -18.91
CA PHE A 486 -11.46 16.60 -17.98
C PHE A 486 -11.02 17.11 -16.62
N ASP A 487 -10.11 18.10 -16.58
CA ASP A 487 -9.62 18.72 -15.34
C ASP A 487 -10.72 19.49 -14.57
N GLN A 488 -11.75 19.96 -15.27
CA GLN A 488 -12.89 20.63 -14.63
C GLN A 488 -13.91 19.65 -14.04
N VAL A 489 -14.10 18.47 -14.62
CA VAL A 489 -15.13 17.50 -14.20
C VAL A 489 -14.56 16.37 -13.34
N GLY A 490 -13.33 16.00 -13.55
CA GLY A 490 -12.67 14.87 -12.91
C GLY A 490 -13.10 13.51 -13.46
N VAL A 491 -12.24 12.51 -13.27
CA VAL A 491 -12.40 11.15 -13.78
C VAL A 491 -13.72 10.51 -13.34
N GLY A 492 -14.08 10.61 -12.05
CA GLY A 492 -15.29 9.98 -11.49
C GLY A 492 -16.59 10.50 -12.13
N THR A 493 -16.70 11.82 -12.33
CA THR A 493 -17.91 12.41 -12.95
C THR A 493 -18.03 12.01 -14.42
N PHE A 494 -16.93 11.97 -15.16
CA PHE A 494 -16.94 11.56 -16.56
C PHE A 494 -17.24 10.06 -16.70
N ALA A 495 -16.62 9.22 -15.87
CA ALA A 495 -16.90 7.78 -15.84
C ALA A 495 -18.38 7.48 -15.54
N GLN A 496 -18.99 8.13 -14.55
CA GLN A 496 -20.41 7.97 -14.22
C GLN A 496 -21.33 8.34 -15.40
N ALA A 497 -20.97 9.37 -16.17
CA ALA A 497 -21.73 9.73 -17.37
C ALA A 497 -21.62 8.65 -18.45
N LEU A 498 -20.45 8.08 -18.66
CA LEU A 498 -20.24 6.98 -19.61
C LEU A 498 -21.01 5.71 -19.19
N GLN A 499 -21.02 5.38 -17.92
CA GLN A 499 -21.80 4.26 -17.36
C GLN A 499 -23.33 4.44 -17.53
N ALA A 500 -23.82 5.68 -17.45
CA ALA A 500 -25.22 5.99 -17.57
C ALA A 500 -25.72 6.04 -19.02
N ASP A 501 -24.96 6.63 -19.92
CA ASP A 501 -25.39 7.00 -21.27
C ASP A 501 -24.49 6.41 -22.39
N GLY A 502 -23.34 5.82 -22.05
CA GLY A 502 -22.40 5.24 -23.01
C GLY A 502 -22.87 3.89 -23.55
N ASN A 503 -22.34 3.49 -24.72
CA ASN A 503 -22.56 2.15 -25.25
C ASN A 503 -21.60 1.16 -24.54
N PRO A 504 -22.11 0.02 -24.05
CA PRO A 504 -21.25 -1.02 -23.49
C PRO A 504 -20.49 -1.76 -24.60
N TYR A 505 -19.26 -2.08 -24.33
CA TYR A 505 -18.39 -2.90 -25.19
C TYR A 505 -17.94 -4.15 -24.45
N THR A 506 -17.61 -5.18 -25.23
CA THR A 506 -16.97 -6.40 -24.75
C THR A 506 -15.84 -6.80 -25.71
N GLY A 507 -14.78 -7.40 -25.22
CA GLY A 507 -13.62 -7.76 -26.04
C GLY A 507 -12.87 -6.55 -26.59
N VAL A 508 -11.83 -6.80 -27.38
CA VAL A 508 -10.99 -5.73 -27.94
C VAL A 508 -11.78 -4.87 -28.92
N GLN A 509 -11.69 -3.55 -28.78
CA GLN A 509 -12.32 -2.58 -29.69
C GLN A 509 -11.28 -1.61 -30.24
N GLU A 510 -11.46 -1.22 -31.48
CA GLU A 510 -10.71 -0.16 -32.13
C GLU A 510 -11.72 0.91 -32.57
N LEU A 511 -11.62 2.11 -32.01
CA LEU A 511 -12.57 3.19 -32.23
C LEU A 511 -11.85 4.45 -32.76
N ASN A 512 -12.55 5.17 -33.65
CA ASN A 512 -12.09 6.45 -34.16
C ASN A 512 -12.98 7.57 -33.59
N PHE A 513 -12.36 8.51 -32.91
CA PHE A 513 -12.97 9.73 -32.39
C PHE A 513 -12.67 10.87 -33.37
N GLY A 514 -13.70 11.43 -33.95
CA GLY A 514 -13.58 12.50 -34.95
C GLY A 514 -14.14 13.83 -34.47
N ALA A 515 -14.01 14.84 -35.34
CA ALA A 515 -14.43 16.22 -35.06
C ALA A 515 -13.74 16.85 -33.85
N LEU A 516 -12.48 16.49 -33.60
CA LEU A 516 -11.64 17.04 -32.54
C LEU A 516 -11.00 18.36 -33.00
N THR A 517 -10.58 19.14 -32.02
CA THR A 517 -9.88 20.41 -32.28
C THR A 517 -8.38 20.15 -32.45
N PRO A 518 -7.72 20.78 -33.45
CA PRO A 518 -6.27 20.71 -33.61
C PRO A 518 -5.50 21.27 -32.40
N LEU A 519 -4.24 20.87 -32.21
CA LEU A 519 -3.34 21.33 -31.15
C LEU A 519 -3.95 21.20 -29.74
N THR A 520 -4.84 20.23 -29.52
CA THR A 520 -5.57 20.06 -28.28
C THR A 520 -5.20 18.74 -27.65
N GLU A 521 -4.89 18.78 -26.34
CA GLU A 521 -4.70 17.58 -25.53
C GLU A 521 -6.07 17.00 -25.16
N TYR A 522 -6.22 15.70 -25.37
CA TYR A 522 -7.41 14.92 -25.07
C TYR A 522 -7.10 13.82 -24.07
N VAL A 523 -8.09 13.48 -23.23
CA VAL A 523 -8.10 12.31 -22.38
C VAL A 523 -9.07 11.30 -22.96
N VAL A 524 -8.56 10.14 -23.33
CA VAL A 524 -9.36 8.95 -23.66
C VAL A 524 -9.56 8.20 -22.36
N ILE A 525 -10.79 7.80 -22.05
CA ILE A 525 -11.14 7.05 -20.84
C ILE A 525 -11.88 5.77 -21.20
N ALA A 526 -11.59 4.71 -20.45
CA ALA A 526 -12.42 3.52 -20.34
C ALA A 526 -12.87 3.35 -18.89
N THR A 527 -14.15 3.06 -18.68
CA THR A 527 -14.71 2.63 -17.40
C THR A 527 -15.19 1.19 -17.55
N ALA A 528 -14.59 0.27 -16.80
CA ALA A 528 -14.77 -1.17 -16.93
C ALA A 528 -15.45 -1.75 -15.70
N LYS A 529 -16.29 -2.77 -15.89
CA LYS A 529 -17.06 -3.44 -14.85
C LYS A 529 -16.70 -4.92 -14.78
N ASN A 530 -16.47 -5.42 -13.56
CA ASN A 530 -16.28 -6.84 -13.30
C ASN A 530 -17.61 -7.59 -13.06
N ALA A 531 -17.55 -8.89 -12.85
CA ALA A 531 -18.70 -9.75 -12.61
C ALA A 531 -19.51 -9.39 -11.35
N GLU A 532 -18.87 -8.77 -10.36
CA GLU A 532 -19.49 -8.32 -9.09
C GLU A 532 -20.15 -6.96 -9.23
N GLY A 533 -19.98 -6.30 -10.38
CA GLY A 533 -20.55 -4.99 -10.65
C GLY A 533 -19.70 -3.82 -10.20
N GLU A 534 -18.43 -4.06 -9.84
CA GLU A 534 -17.48 -3.02 -9.47
C GLU A 534 -16.88 -2.36 -10.70
N TRP A 535 -16.67 -1.04 -10.62
CA TRP A 535 -16.19 -0.24 -11.74
C TRP A 535 -14.78 0.30 -11.49
N THR A 536 -13.94 0.18 -12.50
CA THR A 536 -12.61 0.78 -12.54
C THR A 536 -12.45 1.72 -13.73
N ASN A 537 -11.56 2.68 -13.64
CA ASN A 537 -11.33 3.69 -14.67
C ASN A 537 -9.87 3.70 -15.12
N THR A 538 -9.66 3.70 -16.44
CA THR A 538 -8.35 3.86 -17.06
C THR A 538 -8.37 5.06 -18.00
N THR A 539 -7.28 5.83 -18.05
CA THR A 539 -7.16 7.00 -18.91
C THR A 539 -5.87 6.97 -19.72
N ALA A 540 -5.91 7.54 -20.92
CA ALA A 540 -4.74 7.78 -21.76
C ALA A 540 -4.80 9.17 -22.37
N ASN A 541 -3.69 9.89 -22.38
CA ASN A 541 -3.59 11.21 -22.99
C ASN A 541 -3.15 11.10 -24.46
N VAL A 542 -3.70 11.95 -25.30
CA VAL A 542 -3.31 12.08 -26.70
C VAL A 542 -3.47 13.52 -27.15
N THR A 543 -2.53 14.03 -27.94
CA THR A 543 -2.59 15.41 -28.47
C THR A 543 -2.78 15.36 -29.96
N THR A 544 -3.79 16.06 -30.46
CA THR A 544 -4.00 16.24 -31.92
C THR A 544 -2.92 17.17 -32.48
N PRO A 545 -2.31 16.84 -33.65
CA PRO A 545 -1.31 17.70 -34.27
C PRO A 545 -1.93 18.98 -34.86
N ASP A 546 -1.06 19.87 -35.30
CA ASP A 546 -1.47 21.07 -36.06
C ASP A 546 -2.04 20.71 -37.45
N VAL A 547 -2.92 21.55 -37.95
CA VAL A 547 -3.33 21.49 -39.34
C VAL A 547 -2.19 22.08 -40.16
N GLU A 548 -1.49 21.27 -40.95
CA GLU A 548 -0.44 21.80 -41.84
C GLU A 548 -1.01 22.94 -42.70
N GLY A 549 -0.70 24.21 -42.35
CA GLY A 549 -0.92 25.34 -43.24
C GLY A 549 -1.71 26.55 -42.73
N TYR A 550 -1.82 26.86 -41.43
CA TYR A 550 -2.43 28.11 -40.98
C TYR A 550 -1.62 28.89 -39.91
N GLU A 551 -1.51 30.24 -40.16
CA GLU A 551 -0.90 31.20 -39.24
C GLU A 551 -1.85 31.60 -38.10
N GLU A 552 -1.26 31.87 -36.93
CA GLU A 552 -1.84 32.24 -35.65
C GLU A 552 -2.77 33.49 -35.73
N ILE A 553 -4.00 33.39 -35.16
CA ILE A 553 -4.90 34.55 -34.97
C ILE A 553 -5.47 34.54 -33.53
N MET A 554 -5.49 35.74 -32.92
CA MET A 554 -5.76 36.10 -31.50
C MET A 554 -7.08 35.62 -30.88
N GLU A 555 -7.05 35.33 -29.58
CA GLU A 555 -8.14 34.89 -28.69
C GLU A 555 -9.41 35.78 -28.71
N ALA A 556 -10.57 35.18 -28.94
CA ALA A 556 -11.88 35.78 -28.66
C ALA A 556 -12.34 35.42 -27.22
N LYS A 557 -12.74 36.41 -26.43
CA LYS A 557 -13.29 36.20 -25.10
C LYS A 557 -14.81 36.13 -25.12
N PHE A 558 -15.37 35.05 -24.59
CA PHE A 558 -16.80 34.86 -24.39
C PHE A 558 -17.12 34.71 -22.89
N ASN A 559 -18.30 35.20 -22.46
CA ASN A 559 -18.84 34.97 -21.13
C ASN A 559 -20.16 34.20 -21.22
N VAL A 560 -20.32 33.18 -20.39
CA VAL A 560 -21.54 32.34 -20.36
C VAL A 560 -22.19 32.44 -18.97
N TYR A 561 -23.43 32.96 -18.91
CA TYR A 561 -24.15 33.16 -17.66
C TYR A 561 -25.69 33.12 -17.84
N PRO A 562 -26.47 32.80 -16.77
CA PRO A 562 -26.01 32.28 -15.50
C PRO A 562 -25.52 30.84 -15.63
N ASN A 563 -24.60 30.44 -14.81
CA ASN A 563 -24.16 29.05 -14.70
C ASN A 563 -23.97 28.72 -13.21
N PRO A 564 -24.80 27.85 -12.63
CA PRO A 564 -25.87 27.00 -13.23
C PRO A 564 -27.09 27.76 -13.79
N ALA A 565 -27.65 27.23 -14.90
CA ALA A 565 -28.82 27.78 -15.58
C ALA A 565 -30.03 26.80 -15.48
N SER A 566 -31.27 27.32 -15.61
CA SER A 566 -32.48 26.48 -15.54
C SER A 566 -33.41 26.57 -16.75
N ALA A 567 -33.44 27.67 -17.46
CA ALA A 567 -34.30 27.86 -18.63
C ALA A 567 -33.55 28.55 -19.78
N VAL A 568 -32.66 29.47 -19.49
CA VAL A 568 -31.93 30.26 -20.51
C VAL A 568 -30.51 30.46 -20.03
N VAL A 569 -29.56 30.36 -20.96
CA VAL A 569 -28.18 30.75 -20.79
C VAL A 569 -27.84 31.85 -21.78
N TYR A 570 -27.08 32.85 -21.36
CA TYR A 570 -26.65 33.95 -22.21
C TYR A 570 -25.17 33.78 -22.56
N ILE A 571 -24.83 34.06 -23.81
CA ILE A 571 -23.47 34.15 -24.28
C ILE A 571 -23.18 35.59 -24.66
N GLU A 572 -22.19 36.17 -24.04
CA GLU A 572 -21.69 37.51 -24.35
C GLU A 572 -20.37 37.41 -25.07
N SER A 573 -20.28 38.00 -26.28
CA SER A 573 -19.09 38.05 -27.11
C SER A 573 -18.54 39.46 -27.17
N ALA A 574 -17.24 39.58 -27.20
CA ALA A 574 -16.59 40.87 -27.40
C ALA A 574 -16.66 41.37 -28.87
N MET A 575 -17.13 40.52 -29.78
CA MET A 575 -17.25 40.84 -31.22
C MET A 575 -18.71 40.65 -31.70
N ASP A 576 -19.15 41.53 -32.58
CA ASP A 576 -20.51 41.55 -33.14
C ASP A 576 -20.59 40.69 -34.41
N GLU A 577 -20.07 39.42 -34.32
CA GLU A 577 -19.98 38.49 -35.44
C GLU A 577 -20.73 37.20 -35.13
N THR A 578 -21.05 36.44 -36.18
CA THR A 578 -21.74 35.14 -36.05
C THR A 578 -20.86 34.09 -35.38
N ALA A 579 -21.39 33.44 -34.36
CA ALA A 579 -20.77 32.29 -33.71
C ALA A 579 -21.68 31.06 -33.76
N GLN A 580 -21.08 29.90 -33.92
CA GLN A 580 -21.77 28.63 -33.77
C GLN A 580 -21.65 28.14 -32.32
N VAL A 581 -22.78 27.84 -31.74
CA VAL A 581 -22.84 27.38 -30.33
C VAL A 581 -23.43 25.98 -30.28
N SER A 582 -22.69 25.07 -29.72
CA SER A 582 -23.11 23.68 -29.50
C SER A 582 -23.14 23.38 -28.01
N ILE A 583 -24.22 22.77 -27.54
CA ILE A 583 -24.29 22.19 -26.18
C ILE A 583 -24.10 20.69 -26.34
N VAL A 584 -23.08 20.14 -25.72
CA VAL A 584 -22.72 18.72 -25.78
C VAL A 584 -22.85 18.08 -24.41
N ASP A 585 -23.30 16.85 -24.36
CA ASP A 585 -23.31 16.05 -23.15
C ASP A 585 -21.89 15.51 -22.82
N LEU A 586 -21.74 14.86 -21.67
CA LEU A 586 -20.46 14.34 -21.20
C LEU A 586 -19.88 13.22 -22.10
N THR A 587 -20.67 12.67 -23.04
CA THR A 587 -20.19 11.68 -24.02
C THR A 587 -19.75 12.33 -25.34
N GLY A 588 -19.78 13.67 -25.43
CA GLY A 588 -19.44 14.42 -26.63
C GLY A 588 -20.58 14.54 -27.66
N ARG A 589 -21.77 14.01 -27.34
CA ARG A 589 -22.93 14.08 -28.24
C ARG A 589 -23.54 15.48 -28.17
N CYS A 590 -23.68 16.12 -29.34
CA CYS A 590 -24.38 17.40 -29.44
C CYS A 590 -25.89 17.24 -29.13
N VAL A 591 -26.34 17.88 -28.05
CA VAL A 591 -27.74 17.89 -27.64
C VAL A 591 -28.49 19.12 -28.13
N LYS A 592 -27.78 20.20 -28.45
CA LYS A 592 -28.34 21.42 -29.03
C LYS A 592 -27.27 22.18 -29.81
N GLN A 593 -27.63 22.69 -30.98
CA GLN A 593 -26.75 23.51 -31.80
C GLN A 593 -27.53 24.71 -32.35
N ILE A 594 -26.93 25.89 -32.27
CA ILE A 594 -27.52 27.14 -32.74
C ILE A 594 -26.44 28.07 -33.27
N GLU A 595 -26.84 28.89 -34.24
CA GLU A 595 -26.05 30.00 -34.74
C GLU A 595 -26.49 31.27 -34.01
N THR A 596 -25.54 32.03 -33.48
CA THR A 596 -25.82 33.26 -32.74
C THR A 596 -25.18 34.44 -33.44
N THR A 597 -25.85 35.60 -33.35
CA THR A 597 -25.35 36.87 -33.94
C THR A 597 -25.50 37.98 -32.92
N GLY A 598 -24.48 38.85 -32.82
CA GLY A 598 -24.49 40.00 -31.93
C GLY A 598 -23.74 39.78 -30.61
N SER A 599 -23.53 40.84 -29.85
CA SER A 599 -22.71 40.91 -28.65
C SER A 599 -23.28 40.14 -27.46
N VAL A 600 -24.58 39.82 -27.45
CA VAL A 600 -25.23 38.98 -26.40
C VAL A 600 -26.31 38.12 -27.04
N SER A 601 -26.23 36.82 -26.85
CA SER A 601 -27.20 35.84 -27.37
C SER A 601 -27.82 35.03 -26.24
N ALA A 602 -29.13 34.84 -26.27
CA ALA A 602 -29.90 34.06 -25.29
C ALA A 602 -30.24 32.69 -25.87
N ILE A 603 -29.89 31.62 -25.17
CA ILE A 603 -30.13 30.23 -25.59
C ILE A 603 -31.12 29.61 -24.59
N ALA A 604 -32.29 29.21 -25.08
CA ALA A 604 -33.23 28.44 -24.27
C ALA A 604 -32.69 27.01 -24.06
N ILE A 605 -32.71 26.54 -22.80
CA ILE A 605 -32.25 25.22 -22.40
C ILE A 605 -33.29 24.45 -21.59
N ASP A 606 -34.56 24.89 -21.61
CA ASP A 606 -35.67 24.27 -20.93
C ASP A 606 -36.10 22.92 -21.55
N ASP A 607 -35.59 22.60 -22.71
CA ASP A 607 -35.72 21.33 -23.44
C ASP A 607 -34.58 20.35 -23.16
N ILE A 608 -33.56 20.77 -22.36
CA ILE A 608 -32.41 19.95 -22.03
C ILE A 608 -32.61 19.36 -20.62
N ASN A 609 -32.33 18.07 -20.45
CA ASN A 609 -32.42 17.40 -19.15
C ASN A 609 -31.47 18.03 -18.12
N LYS A 610 -31.85 17.94 -16.84
CA LYS A 610 -30.96 18.38 -15.76
C LYS A 610 -29.68 17.57 -15.76
N GLY A 611 -28.55 18.24 -15.69
CA GLY A 611 -27.26 17.57 -15.76
C GLY A 611 -26.08 18.53 -15.99
N VAL A 612 -24.92 17.94 -16.22
CA VAL A 612 -23.69 18.65 -16.61
C VAL A 612 -23.50 18.51 -18.11
N TYR A 613 -23.26 19.62 -18.77
CA TYR A 613 -23.03 19.74 -20.20
C TYR A 613 -21.81 20.63 -20.45
N PHE A 614 -21.36 20.67 -21.72
CA PHE A 614 -20.42 21.67 -22.17
C PHE A 614 -21.05 22.51 -23.27
N ILE A 615 -20.80 23.79 -23.18
CA ILE A 615 -21.13 24.74 -24.22
C ILE A 615 -19.86 25.05 -25.01
N VAL A 616 -19.90 24.73 -26.28
CA VAL A 616 -18.81 24.93 -27.25
C VAL A 616 -19.21 26.08 -28.16
N ILE A 617 -18.37 27.11 -28.21
CA ILE A 617 -18.61 28.31 -29.02
C ILE A 617 -17.50 28.41 -30.06
N GLU A 618 -17.87 28.41 -31.32
CA GLU A 618 -16.94 28.49 -32.43
C GLU A 618 -17.19 29.78 -33.23
N GLN A 619 -16.15 30.58 -33.40
CA GLN A 619 -16.19 31.84 -34.14
C GLN A 619 -14.85 32.08 -34.85
N ASN A 620 -14.84 32.21 -36.18
CA ASN A 620 -13.66 32.55 -36.98
C ASN A 620 -12.41 31.73 -36.68
N ALA A 621 -12.54 30.41 -36.70
CA ALA A 621 -11.48 29.44 -36.32
C ALA A 621 -11.02 29.48 -34.85
N ASN A 622 -11.69 30.24 -33.98
CA ASN A 622 -11.50 30.20 -32.54
C ASN A 622 -12.63 29.38 -31.91
N SER A 623 -12.29 28.57 -30.92
CA SER A 623 -13.27 27.85 -30.09
C SER A 623 -13.06 28.14 -28.62
N MET A 624 -14.15 28.23 -27.87
CA MET A 624 -14.16 28.25 -26.42
C MET A 624 -15.09 27.18 -25.89
N ILE A 625 -14.68 26.53 -24.85
CA ILE A 625 -15.47 25.50 -24.19
C ILE A 625 -15.64 25.87 -22.71
N GLN A 626 -16.88 25.79 -22.24
CA GLN A 626 -17.17 26.06 -20.83
C GLN A 626 -18.19 25.07 -20.29
N LYS A 627 -17.99 24.59 -19.06
CA LYS A 627 -18.95 23.74 -18.34
C LYS A 627 -20.28 24.49 -18.13
N LEU A 628 -21.40 23.85 -18.48
CA LEU A 628 -22.76 24.31 -18.24
C LEU A 628 -23.49 23.35 -17.29
N VAL A 629 -24.02 23.86 -16.19
CA VAL A 629 -24.87 23.07 -15.28
C VAL A 629 -26.33 23.45 -15.51
N VAL A 630 -27.15 22.50 -15.99
CA VAL A 630 -28.60 22.65 -16.16
C VAL A 630 -29.30 22.12 -14.91
N LYS A 631 -30.16 22.98 -14.26
CA LYS A 631 -30.87 22.68 -13.01
C LYS A 631 -32.33 22.29 -13.21
#